data_02d5aa35e089e9840c4a054376e53e39
#
_entry.id   02d5aa35e089e9840c4a054376e53e39
#
_cell.length_a   1.000
_cell.length_b   1.000
_cell.length_c   1.000
_cell.angle_alpha   90.00
_cell.angle_beta   90.00
_cell.angle_gamma   90.00
#
_symmetry.space_group_name_H-M   'P 1'
#
loop_
_entity.id
_entity.type
_entity.pdbx_description
1 polymer ?
#
loop_
_entity_poly.entity_id
_entity_poly.type
_entity_poly.pdbx_seq_one_letter_code
_entity_poly.pdbx_strand_id
1 'polypeptide(L)'
;MNLWHLSHEGLDLEDPANEPQYNKKGFLELGVSPEQAPDKPTYVTIHFEKGIPTSLDGEKMDGVKLIKTLNKLGGENGIGLFDVVENRLVGMKSRGVYETPGGTILYHAHEVLETICLDKETQHYKYGLAQKYADIVYNGQWYTPLREAMDAFVDKTQETVTGDVKLKLYKGNIINAGVTSPYTLYSDCLLYTSRCV
;
A
#
# COMPACT_ATOMS: atom_id res chain seq x y z
N MET A 1 11.62 15.25 0.88
CA MET A 1 10.58 14.64 0.01
C MET A 1 11.24 13.67 -0.95
N ASN A 2 10.72 12.48 -1.11
CA ASN A 2 11.10 11.52 -2.15
C ASN A 2 9.85 11.11 -2.96
N LEU A 3 10.00 10.21 -3.94
CA LEU A 3 8.88 9.80 -4.79
C LEU A 3 7.81 9.00 -4.02
N TRP A 4 8.19 8.32 -2.94
CA TRP A 4 7.31 7.44 -2.17
C TRP A 4 6.52 8.17 -1.11
N HIS A 5 7.16 9.07 -0.35
CA HIS A 5 6.51 9.77 0.76
C HIS A 5 7.13 11.14 1.06
N LEU A 6 6.38 11.93 1.80
CA LEU A 6 6.79 13.12 2.53
C LEU A 6 6.48 12.92 4.01
N SER A 7 7.36 13.34 4.90
CA SER A 7 7.14 13.32 6.35
C SER A 7 7.10 14.74 6.94
N HIS A 8 6.25 14.91 7.94
CA HIS A 8 6.14 16.09 8.78
C HIS A 8 6.46 15.69 10.21
N GLU A 9 7.42 16.37 10.83
CA GLU A 9 7.90 16.09 12.19
C GLU A 9 8.10 17.39 12.95
N GLY A 10 8.09 17.32 14.29
CA GLY A 10 8.40 18.44 15.18
C GLY A 10 7.25 19.37 15.52
N LEU A 11 7.55 20.45 16.27
CA LEU A 11 6.61 21.46 16.75
C LEU A 11 5.39 20.86 17.47
N ASP A 12 4.18 21.18 17.03
CA ASP A 12 2.94 20.71 17.66
C ASP A 12 2.77 19.19 17.63
N LEU A 13 3.49 18.49 16.73
CA LEU A 13 3.48 17.03 16.62
C LEU A 13 4.32 16.34 17.71
N GLU A 14 5.20 17.06 18.41
CA GLU A 14 5.99 16.51 19.52
C GLU A 14 5.10 16.02 20.66
N ASP A 15 3.95 16.66 20.89
CA ASP A 15 2.95 16.21 21.84
C ASP A 15 1.93 15.28 21.15
N PRO A 16 1.90 13.98 21.48
CA PRO A 16 0.94 13.05 20.88
C PRO A 16 -0.52 13.32 21.23
N ALA A 17 -0.81 14.21 22.17
CA ALA A 17 -2.16 14.64 22.49
C ALA A 17 -2.72 15.67 21.49
N ASN A 18 -1.86 16.28 20.68
CA ASN A 18 -2.27 17.25 19.67
C ASN A 18 -2.74 16.58 18.38
N GLU A 19 -3.87 16.99 17.85
CA GLU A 19 -4.34 16.58 16.54
C GLU A 19 -3.49 17.27 15.45
N PRO A 20 -3.01 16.54 14.42
CA PRO A 20 -2.32 17.15 13.29
C PRO A 20 -3.22 18.11 12.53
N GLN A 21 -2.70 19.27 12.19
CA GLN A 21 -3.47 20.37 11.56
C GLN A 21 -3.60 20.15 10.04
N TYR A 22 -4.22 19.04 9.61
CA TYR A 22 -4.33 18.64 8.20
C TYR A 22 -4.96 19.73 7.31
N ASN A 23 -5.88 20.54 7.85
CA ASN A 23 -6.57 21.61 7.12
C ASN A 23 -5.81 22.95 7.11
N LYS A 24 -4.70 23.05 7.84
CA LYS A 24 -3.87 24.26 7.86
C LYS A 24 -3.16 24.42 6.52
N LYS A 25 -3.30 25.60 5.91
CA LYS A 25 -2.65 25.91 4.64
C LYS A 25 -1.14 25.66 4.69
N GLY A 26 -0.65 24.81 3.78
CA GLY A 26 0.77 24.46 3.67
C GLY A 26 1.23 23.39 4.67
N PHE A 27 0.32 22.73 5.40
CA PHE A 27 0.67 21.56 6.18
C PHE A 27 0.84 20.34 5.26
N LEU A 28 -0.18 20.05 4.43
CA LEU A 28 -0.08 18.98 3.42
C LEU A 28 0.51 19.54 2.11
N GLU A 29 1.39 18.79 1.47
CA GLU A 29 2.06 19.15 0.22
C GLU A 29 1.71 18.21 -0.96
N LEU A 30 1.40 16.93 -0.67
CA LEU A 30 1.08 15.96 -1.71
C LEU A 30 -0.43 15.82 -1.95
N GLY A 31 -1.25 16.29 -1.04
CA GLY A 31 -2.68 16.13 -1.15
C GLY A 31 -3.49 17.08 -0.30
N VAL A 32 -4.72 16.68 -0.04
CA VAL A 32 -5.69 17.38 0.81
C VAL A 32 -6.15 16.46 1.94
N SER A 33 -6.73 17.04 2.99
CA SER A 33 -7.38 16.23 4.02
C SER A 33 -8.61 15.50 3.46
N PRO A 34 -9.06 14.40 4.09
CA PRO A 34 -10.29 13.71 3.71
C PRO A 34 -11.51 14.62 3.68
N GLU A 35 -11.59 15.63 4.57
CA GLU A 35 -12.67 16.60 4.64
C GLU A 35 -12.71 17.52 3.40
N GLN A 36 -11.54 17.89 2.88
CA GLN A 36 -11.40 18.75 1.70
C GLN A 36 -11.46 17.98 0.38
N ALA A 37 -11.39 16.64 0.43
CA ALA A 37 -11.47 15.80 -0.75
C ALA A 37 -12.85 15.87 -1.43
N PRO A 38 -12.93 15.66 -2.77
CA PRO A 38 -14.17 15.74 -3.52
C PRO A 38 -15.26 14.78 -3.03
N ASP A 39 -16.53 15.20 -3.16
CA ASP A 39 -17.70 14.34 -2.89
C ASP A 39 -17.95 13.30 -4.00
N LYS A 40 -17.23 13.41 -5.12
CA LYS A 40 -17.29 12.44 -6.21
C LYS A 40 -16.09 11.50 -6.12
N PRO A 41 -16.32 10.18 -6.06
CA PRO A 41 -15.22 9.21 -6.01
C PRO A 41 -14.43 9.15 -7.32
N THR A 42 -13.14 8.82 -7.21
CA THR A 42 -12.26 8.51 -8.34
C THR A 42 -12.07 6.99 -8.40
N TYR A 43 -12.21 6.41 -9.60
CA TYR A 43 -11.92 4.99 -9.83
C TYR A 43 -10.58 4.86 -10.54
N VAL A 44 -9.82 3.83 -10.16
CA VAL A 44 -8.55 3.44 -10.80
C VAL A 44 -8.52 1.93 -10.96
N THR A 45 -7.92 1.47 -12.06
CA THR A 45 -7.66 0.05 -12.30
C THR A 45 -6.16 -0.15 -12.49
N ILE A 46 -5.53 -0.95 -11.64
CA ILE A 46 -4.10 -1.24 -11.68
C ILE A 46 -3.90 -2.68 -12.15
N HIS A 47 -3.11 -2.88 -13.19
CA HIS A 47 -2.70 -4.20 -13.66
C HIS A 47 -1.34 -4.57 -13.09
N PHE A 48 -1.25 -5.80 -12.59
CA PHE A 48 -0.01 -6.40 -12.09
C PHE A 48 0.40 -7.59 -12.94
N GLU A 49 1.71 -7.73 -13.18
CA GLU A 49 2.33 -8.90 -13.77
C GLU A 49 3.37 -9.45 -12.77
N LYS A 50 3.14 -10.63 -12.22
CA LYS A 50 4.03 -11.26 -11.21
C LYS A 50 4.36 -10.31 -10.03
N GLY A 51 3.34 -9.68 -9.48
CA GLY A 51 3.47 -8.75 -8.36
C GLY A 51 3.94 -7.33 -8.73
N ILE A 52 4.33 -7.08 -9.98
CA ILE A 52 4.84 -5.79 -10.44
C ILE A 52 3.71 -5.00 -11.12
N PRO A 53 3.40 -3.77 -10.68
CA PRO A 53 2.40 -2.94 -11.34
C PRO A 53 2.93 -2.44 -12.70
N THR A 54 2.21 -2.70 -13.79
CA THR A 54 2.64 -2.43 -15.16
C THR A 54 1.75 -1.46 -15.92
N SER A 55 0.49 -1.26 -15.49
CA SER A 55 -0.40 -0.29 -16.11
C SER A 55 -1.41 0.31 -15.13
N LEU A 56 -1.92 1.49 -15.48
CA LEU A 56 -3.00 2.19 -14.80
C LEU A 56 -4.08 2.56 -15.82
N ASP A 57 -5.33 2.15 -15.54
CA ASP A 57 -6.50 2.37 -16.42
C ASP A 57 -6.26 1.94 -17.87
N GLY A 58 -5.50 0.85 -18.07
CA GLY A 58 -5.16 0.30 -19.39
C GLY A 58 -3.95 0.96 -20.06
N GLU A 59 -3.42 2.06 -19.54
CA GLU A 59 -2.20 2.70 -20.05
C GLU A 59 -0.96 2.08 -19.41
N LYS A 60 -0.06 1.49 -20.19
CA LYS A 60 1.24 1.00 -19.71
C LYS A 60 2.12 2.17 -19.27
N MET A 61 2.73 2.01 -18.10
CA MET A 61 3.57 3.04 -17.49
C MET A 61 4.82 2.41 -16.87
N ASP A 62 5.93 3.15 -16.88
CA ASP A 62 7.05 2.83 -16.00
C ASP A 62 6.70 3.14 -14.53
N GLY A 63 7.43 2.56 -13.60
CA GLY A 63 7.13 2.68 -12.17
C GLY A 63 7.15 4.12 -11.66
N VAL A 64 8.01 4.99 -12.21
CA VAL A 64 8.10 6.40 -11.80
C VAL A 64 6.85 7.17 -12.22
N LYS A 65 6.42 7.01 -13.49
CA LYS A 65 5.19 7.65 -14.01
C LYS A 65 3.97 7.14 -13.24
N LEU A 66 3.89 5.84 -12.99
CA LEU A 66 2.79 5.20 -12.29
C LEU A 66 2.65 5.74 -10.86
N ILE A 67 3.74 5.77 -10.08
CA ILE A 67 3.70 6.32 -8.71
C ILE A 67 3.35 7.80 -8.70
N LYS A 68 3.91 8.62 -9.62
CA LYS A 68 3.58 10.04 -9.73
C LYS A 68 2.09 10.26 -10.02
N THR A 69 1.53 9.46 -10.92
CA THR A 69 0.11 9.55 -11.28
C THR A 69 -0.77 9.16 -10.08
N LEU A 70 -0.44 8.07 -9.39
CA LEU A 70 -1.15 7.64 -8.21
C LEU A 70 -0.99 8.59 -7.03
N ASN A 71 0.18 9.24 -6.85
CA ASN A 71 0.37 10.28 -5.86
C ASN A 71 -0.60 11.45 -6.10
N LYS A 72 -0.75 11.87 -7.34
CA LYS A 72 -1.70 12.93 -7.70
C LYS A 72 -3.14 12.51 -7.40
N LEU A 73 -3.58 11.38 -7.95
CA LEU A 73 -4.96 10.89 -7.78
C LEU A 73 -5.28 10.61 -6.31
N GLY A 74 -4.35 9.98 -5.57
CA GLY A 74 -4.52 9.68 -4.16
C GLY A 74 -4.55 10.95 -3.31
N GLY A 75 -3.63 11.87 -3.55
CA GLY A 75 -3.56 13.14 -2.83
C GLY A 75 -4.83 13.99 -3.02
N GLU A 76 -5.35 14.09 -4.25
CA GLU A 76 -6.60 14.77 -4.55
C GLU A 76 -7.81 14.16 -3.82
N ASN A 77 -7.75 12.88 -3.46
CA ASN A 77 -8.79 12.14 -2.74
C ASN A 77 -8.52 11.97 -1.24
N GLY A 78 -7.49 12.63 -0.69
CA GLY A 78 -7.14 12.57 0.73
C GLY A 78 -6.55 11.23 1.19
N ILE A 79 -6.01 10.42 0.27
CA ILE A 79 -5.45 9.09 0.55
C ILE A 79 -4.02 9.21 1.08
N GLY A 80 -3.66 8.30 1.99
CA GLY A 80 -2.27 8.06 2.39
C GLY A 80 -1.74 9.00 3.46
N LEU A 81 -2.60 9.49 4.33
CA LEU A 81 -2.22 10.22 5.53
C LEU A 81 -2.05 9.24 6.70
N PHE A 82 -0.87 9.22 7.31
CA PHE A 82 -0.55 8.38 8.46
C PHE A 82 0.07 9.21 9.57
N ASP A 83 -0.52 9.15 10.76
CA ASP A 83 0.03 9.67 12.00
C ASP A 83 0.60 8.50 12.79
N VAL A 84 1.92 8.43 12.92
CA VAL A 84 2.62 7.25 13.44
C VAL A 84 3.57 7.66 14.55
N VAL A 85 3.52 6.91 15.66
CA VAL A 85 4.55 6.94 16.71
C VAL A 85 5.52 5.79 16.49
N GLU A 86 6.72 6.11 16.07
CA GLU A 86 7.76 5.15 15.68
C GLU A 86 8.70 4.83 16.84
N ASN A 87 9.33 3.66 16.78
CA ASN A 87 10.44 3.27 17.62
C ASN A 87 11.76 3.61 16.92
N ARG A 88 12.58 4.45 17.54
CA ARG A 88 13.95 4.69 17.06
C ARG A 88 14.90 3.61 17.57
N LEU A 89 15.96 3.32 16.84
CA LEU A 89 16.97 2.30 17.17
C LEU A 89 17.54 2.48 18.59
N VAL A 90 17.64 3.72 19.04
CA VAL A 90 18.13 4.07 20.38
C VAL A 90 17.08 3.97 21.51
N GLY A 91 15.90 3.40 21.22
CA GLY A 91 14.84 3.19 22.21
C GLY A 91 13.91 4.39 22.45
N MET A 92 14.10 5.49 21.71
CA MET A 92 13.21 6.64 21.80
C MET A 92 11.96 6.45 20.93
N LYS A 93 10.85 7.09 21.33
CA LYS A 93 9.67 7.27 20.50
C LYS A 93 9.81 8.57 19.68
N SER A 94 9.31 8.56 18.46
CA SER A 94 9.25 9.74 17.60
C SER A 94 7.93 9.70 16.84
N ARG A 95 7.24 10.84 16.75
CA ARG A 95 5.99 10.96 16.01
C ARG A 95 6.24 11.64 14.67
N GLY A 96 5.65 11.10 13.61
CA GLY A 96 5.66 11.71 12.29
C GLY A 96 4.31 11.56 11.62
N VAL A 97 3.91 12.56 10.85
CA VAL A 97 2.80 12.48 9.91
C VAL A 97 3.36 12.28 8.52
N TYR A 98 2.88 11.26 7.84
CA TYR A 98 3.35 10.89 6.51
C TYR A 98 2.27 11.10 5.46
N GLU A 99 2.69 11.65 4.31
CA GLU A 99 1.90 11.67 3.08
C GLU A 99 2.51 10.64 2.12
N THR A 100 1.78 9.55 1.85
CA THR A 100 2.20 8.48 0.92
C THR A 100 1.02 7.99 0.06
N PRO A 101 0.39 8.86 -0.74
CA PRO A 101 -0.86 8.53 -1.41
C PRO A 101 -0.71 7.41 -2.43
N GLY A 102 0.25 7.48 -3.34
CA GLY A 102 0.46 6.46 -4.38
C GLY A 102 0.95 5.14 -3.81
N GLY A 103 1.86 5.18 -2.83
CA GLY A 103 2.34 3.99 -2.15
C GLY A 103 1.23 3.23 -1.43
N THR A 104 0.33 3.94 -0.76
CA THR A 104 -0.82 3.36 -0.07
C THR A 104 -1.78 2.68 -1.04
N ILE A 105 -2.05 3.31 -2.20
CA ILE A 105 -2.92 2.73 -3.23
C ILE A 105 -2.28 1.46 -3.81
N LEU A 106 -0.98 1.49 -4.13
CA LEU A 106 -0.28 0.33 -4.68
C LEU A 106 -0.22 -0.83 -3.69
N TYR A 107 0.10 -0.54 -2.44
CA TYR A 107 0.17 -1.55 -1.38
C TYR A 107 -1.18 -2.24 -1.20
N HIS A 108 -2.26 -1.45 -1.08
CA HIS A 108 -3.61 -1.97 -0.93
C HIS A 108 -4.05 -2.80 -2.15
N ALA A 109 -3.80 -2.32 -3.38
CA ALA A 109 -4.13 -3.04 -4.61
C ALA A 109 -3.40 -4.38 -4.69
N HIS A 110 -2.09 -4.39 -4.38
CA HIS A 110 -1.28 -5.60 -4.40
C HIS A 110 -1.77 -6.63 -3.37
N GLU A 111 -2.07 -6.19 -2.15
CA GLU A 111 -2.63 -7.05 -1.10
C GLU A 111 -3.96 -7.67 -1.51
N VAL A 112 -4.86 -6.89 -2.11
CA VAL A 112 -6.16 -7.40 -2.63
C VAL A 112 -5.94 -8.48 -3.69
N LEU A 113 -4.98 -8.30 -4.61
CA LEU A 113 -4.67 -9.30 -5.62
C LEU A 113 -4.09 -10.59 -5.01
N GLU A 114 -3.19 -10.46 -4.04
CA GLU A 114 -2.62 -11.60 -3.31
C GLU A 114 -3.69 -12.46 -2.64
N THR A 115 -4.77 -11.86 -2.12
CA THR A 115 -5.82 -12.61 -1.43
C THR A 115 -6.52 -13.65 -2.32
N ILE A 116 -6.55 -13.43 -3.64
CA ILE A 116 -7.17 -14.37 -4.58
C ILE A 116 -6.17 -15.27 -5.30
N CYS A 117 -4.85 -14.94 -5.26
CA CYS A 117 -3.80 -15.68 -5.97
C CYS A 117 -2.98 -16.59 -5.05
N LEU A 118 -2.90 -16.29 -3.75
CA LEU A 118 -2.09 -17.04 -2.79
C LEU A 118 -2.98 -17.89 -1.87
N ASP A 119 -2.51 -19.10 -1.54
CA ASP A 119 -3.12 -19.92 -0.50
C ASP A 119 -2.91 -19.30 0.89
N LYS A 120 -3.76 -19.70 1.83
CA LYS A 120 -3.79 -19.18 3.20
C LYS A 120 -2.43 -19.27 3.90
N GLU A 121 -1.75 -20.40 3.83
CA GLU A 121 -0.52 -20.66 4.56
C GLU A 121 0.63 -19.80 4.01
N THR A 122 0.74 -19.68 2.68
CA THR A 122 1.70 -18.80 2.01
C THR A 122 1.48 -17.34 2.40
N GLN A 123 0.23 -16.87 2.37
CA GLN A 123 -0.12 -15.50 2.73
C GLN A 123 0.21 -15.20 4.21
N HIS A 124 -0.18 -16.06 5.13
CA HIS A 124 0.09 -15.88 6.56
C HIS A 124 1.59 -15.88 6.87
N TYR A 125 2.35 -16.79 6.23
CA TYR A 125 3.81 -16.83 6.41
C TYR A 125 4.47 -15.54 5.90
N LYS A 126 4.02 -15.04 4.74
CA LYS A 126 4.50 -13.79 4.14
C LYS A 126 4.25 -12.58 5.05
N TYR A 127 3.10 -12.49 5.72
CA TYR A 127 2.83 -11.44 6.70
C TYR A 127 3.80 -11.47 7.89
N GLY A 128 4.09 -12.65 8.42
CA GLY A 128 5.10 -12.82 9.48
C GLY A 128 6.51 -12.43 9.02
N LEU A 129 6.85 -12.80 7.79
CA LEU A 129 8.13 -12.46 7.17
C LEU A 129 8.32 -10.95 7.01
N ALA A 130 7.26 -10.22 6.67
CA ALA A 130 7.30 -8.78 6.44
C ALA A 130 7.79 -7.99 7.66
N GLN A 131 7.43 -8.39 8.88
CA GLN A 131 7.92 -7.76 10.11
C GLN A 131 9.43 -7.91 10.24
N LYS A 132 9.96 -9.11 10.01
CA LYS A 132 11.41 -9.36 10.07
C LYS A 132 12.14 -8.65 8.94
N TYR A 133 11.55 -8.57 7.76
CA TYR A 133 12.10 -7.84 6.63
C TYR A 133 12.23 -6.33 6.95
N ALA A 134 11.18 -5.75 7.56
CA ALA A 134 11.20 -4.35 7.99
C ALA A 134 12.34 -4.07 8.99
N ASP A 135 12.57 -4.96 9.98
CA ASP A 135 13.69 -4.85 10.93
C ASP A 135 15.04 -4.86 10.22
N ILE A 136 15.23 -5.76 9.25
CA ILE A 136 16.48 -5.90 8.49
C ILE A 136 16.76 -4.63 7.70
N VAL A 137 15.74 -4.08 7.01
CA VAL A 137 15.86 -2.83 6.24
C VAL A 137 16.18 -1.65 7.16
N TYR A 138 15.42 -1.51 8.25
CA TYR A 138 15.61 -0.43 9.23
C TYR A 138 16.99 -0.45 9.89
N ASN A 139 17.50 -1.65 10.21
CA ASN A 139 18.82 -1.84 10.81
C ASN A 139 19.98 -1.76 9.82
N GLY A 140 19.74 -1.40 8.55
CA GLY A 140 20.78 -1.26 7.53
C GLY A 140 21.39 -2.58 7.07
N GLN A 141 20.72 -3.70 7.27
CA GLN A 141 21.20 -5.05 6.95
C GLN A 141 20.86 -5.47 5.51
N TRP A 142 20.89 -4.52 4.58
CA TRP A 142 20.48 -4.72 3.18
C TRP A 142 21.29 -5.80 2.44
N TYR A 143 22.58 -5.90 2.71
CA TYR A 143 23.50 -6.82 2.02
C TYR A 143 23.73 -8.14 2.77
N THR A 144 22.74 -8.60 3.54
CA THR A 144 22.85 -9.85 4.29
C THR A 144 22.24 -11.03 3.52
N PRO A 145 22.80 -12.26 3.65
CA PRO A 145 22.20 -13.46 3.07
C PRO A 145 20.75 -13.70 3.50
N LEU A 146 20.40 -13.29 4.71
CA LEU A 146 19.01 -13.39 5.20
C LEU A 146 18.05 -12.55 4.37
N ARG A 147 18.40 -11.29 4.05
CA ARG A 147 17.57 -10.44 3.20
C ARG A 147 17.42 -11.06 1.81
N GLU A 148 18.50 -11.55 1.22
CA GLU A 148 18.47 -12.19 -0.11
C GLU A 148 17.60 -13.45 -0.13
N ALA A 149 17.66 -14.27 0.93
CA ALA A 149 16.79 -15.43 1.07
C ALA A 149 15.31 -15.06 1.20
N MET A 150 15.01 -13.97 1.91
CA MET A 150 13.65 -13.44 2.03
C MET A 150 13.14 -12.88 0.70
N ASP A 151 13.97 -12.19 -0.07
CA ASP A 151 13.62 -11.73 -1.42
C ASP A 151 13.27 -12.92 -2.32
N ALA A 152 14.12 -13.96 -2.35
CA ALA A 152 13.87 -15.15 -3.15
C ALA A 152 12.55 -15.85 -2.77
N PHE A 153 12.22 -15.88 -1.47
CA PHE A 153 10.91 -16.37 -1.02
C PHE A 153 9.77 -15.51 -1.56
N VAL A 154 9.86 -14.18 -1.39
CA VAL A 154 8.82 -13.26 -1.85
C VAL A 154 8.66 -13.37 -3.36
N ASP A 155 9.75 -13.30 -4.14
CA ASP A 155 9.72 -13.39 -5.60
C ASP A 155 9.03 -14.68 -6.06
N LYS A 156 9.31 -15.81 -5.38
CA LYS A 156 8.65 -17.08 -5.69
C LYS A 156 7.13 -17.01 -5.47
N THR A 157 6.69 -16.35 -4.43
CA THR A 157 5.24 -16.20 -4.17
C THR A 157 4.55 -15.31 -5.21
N GLN A 158 5.27 -14.41 -5.86
CA GLN A 158 4.71 -13.46 -6.83
C GLN A 158 4.50 -14.03 -8.24
N GLU A 159 5.01 -15.20 -8.56
CA GLU A 159 4.90 -15.80 -9.91
C GLU A 159 3.45 -15.90 -10.42
N THR A 160 2.48 -16.05 -9.52
CA THR A 160 1.05 -16.16 -9.84
C THR A 160 0.26 -14.87 -9.53
N VAL A 161 0.89 -13.85 -8.94
CA VAL A 161 0.22 -12.60 -8.56
C VAL A 161 0.13 -11.68 -9.79
N THR A 162 -0.79 -12.03 -10.70
CA THR A 162 -1.03 -11.32 -11.97
C THR A 162 -2.52 -11.09 -12.14
N GLY A 163 -2.89 -9.86 -12.51
CA GLY A 163 -4.31 -9.53 -12.69
C GLY A 163 -4.61 -8.04 -12.55
N ASP A 164 -5.89 -7.73 -12.57
CA ASP A 164 -6.42 -6.37 -12.48
C ASP A 164 -7.11 -6.12 -11.15
N VAL A 165 -6.78 -5.00 -10.51
CA VAL A 165 -7.43 -4.54 -9.29
C VAL A 165 -8.08 -3.19 -9.54
N LYS A 166 -9.40 -3.13 -9.41
CA LYS A 166 -10.18 -1.91 -9.50
C LYS A 166 -10.46 -1.38 -8.10
N LEU A 167 -10.08 -0.13 -7.87
CA LEU A 167 -10.27 0.56 -6.60
C LEU A 167 -11.13 1.81 -6.78
N LYS A 168 -11.85 2.16 -5.72
CA LYS A 168 -12.59 3.40 -5.57
C LYS A 168 -11.92 4.23 -4.48
N LEU A 169 -11.40 5.39 -4.86
CA LEU A 169 -10.76 6.37 -3.97
C LEU A 169 -11.82 7.39 -3.55
N TYR A 170 -12.03 7.54 -2.25
CA TYR A 170 -13.06 8.46 -1.76
C TYR A 170 -12.78 8.93 -0.33
N LYS A 171 -12.55 10.22 -0.17
CA LYS A 171 -12.42 10.88 1.15
C LYS A 171 -11.50 10.11 2.12
N GLY A 172 -10.26 9.90 1.73
CA GLY A 172 -9.25 9.21 2.54
C GLY A 172 -9.36 7.68 2.55
N ASN A 173 -10.40 7.11 1.94
CA ASN A 173 -10.60 5.67 1.92
C ASN A 173 -10.30 5.04 0.56
N ILE A 174 -9.74 3.84 0.59
CA ILE A 174 -9.56 2.97 -0.57
C ILE A 174 -10.56 1.82 -0.42
N ILE A 175 -11.47 1.71 -1.39
CA ILE A 175 -12.55 0.72 -1.37
C ILE A 175 -12.37 -0.22 -2.56
N ASN A 176 -12.40 -1.53 -2.31
CA ASN A 176 -12.31 -2.52 -3.37
C ASN A 176 -13.55 -2.44 -4.28
N ALA A 177 -13.32 -2.33 -5.58
CA ALA A 177 -14.38 -2.24 -6.59
C ALA A 177 -14.35 -3.41 -7.60
N GLY A 178 -13.41 -4.33 -7.43
CA GLY A 178 -13.28 -5.56 -8.20
C GLY A 178 -11.84 -6.01 -8.32
N VAL A 179 -11.65 -7.32 -8.44
CA VAL A 179 -10.34 -7.94 -8.67
C VAL A 179 -10.51 -9.15 -9.59
N THR A 180 -9.59 -9.30 -10.54
CA THR A 180 -9.58 -10.45 -11.47
C THR A 180 -8.16 -10.95 -11.67
N SER A 181 -8.01 -12.28 -11.78
CA SER A 181 -6.72 -12.92 -12.06
C SER A 181 -6.92 -14.22 -12.83
N PRO A 182 -6.05 -14.54 -13.81
CA PRO A 182 -6.04 -15.86 -14.43
C PRO A 182 -5.55 -16.96 -13.47
N TYR A 183 -4.94 -16.58 -12.34
CA TYR A 183 -4.42 -17.50 -11.31
C TYR A 183 -5.27 -17.50 -10.04
N THR A 184 -6.52 -17.02 -10.13
CA THR A 184 -7.39 -16.98 -8.96
C THR A 184 -7.66 -18.38 -8.38
N LEU A 185 -7.53 -18.49 -7.06
CA LEU A 185 -7.94 -19.66 -6.29
C LEU A 185 -9.43 -19.60 -5.90
N TYR A 186 -10.08 -18.47 -6.16
CA TYR A 186 -11.52 -18.32 -5.95
C TYR A 186 -12.28 -19.11 -7.02
N SER A 187 -13.13 -20.03 -6.60
CA SER A 187 -13.90 -20.88 -7.50
C SER A 187 -15.36 -20.97 -7.06
N ASP A 188 -16.26 -20.53 -7.92
CA ASP A 188 -17.71 -20.63 -7.68
C ASP A 188 -18.15 -22.09 -7.51
N CYS A 189 -17.52 -23.04 -8.21
CA CYS A 189 -17.82 -24.46 -8.13
C CYS A 189 -17.58 -25.03 -6.73
N LEU A 190 -16.52 -24.60 -6.04
CA LEU A 190 -16.20 -25.05 -4.68
C LEU A 190 -17.14 -24.48 -3.63
N LEU A 191 -17.76 -23.33 -3.86
CA LEU A 191 -18.75 -22.74 -2.95
C LEU A 191 -20.03 -23.55 -2.87
N TYR A 192 -20.41 -24.24 -3.94
CA TYR A 192 -21.61 -25.08 -3.98
C TYR A 192 -21.35 -26.49 -3.46
N THR A 193 -20.13 -27.01 -3.58
CA THR A 193 -19.78 -28.38 -3.15
C THR A 193 -19.47 -28.49 -1.65
N SER A 194 -19.03 -27.41 -1.01
CA SER A 194 -18.76 -27.39 0.45
C SER A 194 -20.01 -27.39 1.33
N ARG A 195 -21.21 -27.34 0.74
CA ARG A 195 -22.49 -27.47 1.47
C ARG A 195 -22.95 -28.90 1.65
N CYS A 196 -22.21 -29.89 1.17
CA CYS A 196 -22.55 -31.30 1.23
C CYS A 196 -21.62 -32.17 2.10
N VAL A 197 -20.92 -31.55 3.06
CA VAL A 197 -20.13 -32.28 4.06
C VAL A 197 -20.57 -31.89 5.46
#